data_4bc664778d80026889bfbc2301f92df6
#
_entry.id   4bc664778d80026889bfbc2301f92df6
#
_cell.length_a   1.000
_cell.length_b   1.000
_cell.length_c   1.000
_cell.angle_alpha   90.00
_cell.angle_beta   90.00
_cell.angle_gamma   90.00
#
_symmetry.space_group_name_H-M   'P 1'
#
loop_
_entity.id
_entity.type
_entity.pdbx_description
1 polymer ?
#
loop_
_entity_poly.entity_id
_entity_poly.type
_entity_poly.pdbx_seq_one_letter_code
_entity_poly.pdbx_strand_id
1 'polypeptide(L)'
;MKRAAFYFALFTVAFLGMLAWRLAPELTRPTHLDPAFQIPSPFELASLPLATRFDFPLGSEHGALAYNAQRFTENHHLGDDLNGIGGENSDLGDPIYAVADGRVLLARDGGTGWGNVIIVLHAIEKNGARRYVQSYYGHCDEILVDAGNDVRRGQQIATVGTANGQYFSHLHFEMREFVTPFIGPGYREKTDGWLNPSDFIAKHRGAPEEDVGRTGQMPAPQSSP
;
A
#
# COMPACT_ATOMS: atom_id res chain seq x y z
N MET A 1 5.75 -6.78 -67.32
CA MET A 1 4.67 -7.15 -66.37
C MET A 1 5.17 -7.97 -65.16
N LYS A 2 5.91 -9.06 -65.37
CA LYS A 2 6.34 -9.94 -64.21
C LYS A 2 7.20 -9.22 -63.18
N ARG A 3 8.10 -8.29 -63.52
CA ARG A 3 8.94 -7.53 -62.57
C ARG A 3 8.14 -6.55 -61.75
N ALA A 4 7.15 -5.85 -62.29
CA ALA A 4 6.28 -4.91 -61.56
C ALA A 4 5.42 -5.63 -60.52
N ALA A 5 4.86 -6.79 -60.85
CA ALA A 5 4.09 -7.62 -59.92
C ALA A 5 4.95 -8.13 -58.75
N PHE A 6 6.21 -8.48 -59.04
CA PHE A 6 7.16 -8.91 -57.99
C PHE A 6 7.47 -7.79 -56.98
N TYR A 7 7.77 -6.58 -57.48
CA TYR A 7 8.04 -5.44 -56.59
C TYR A 7 6.81 -5.01 -55.81
N PHE A 8 5.63 -5.08 -56.42
CA PHE A 8 4.36 -4.79 -55.70
C PHE A 8 4.12 -5.80 -54.58
N ALA A 9 4.32 -7.10 -54.81
CA ALA A 9 4.19 -8.13 -53.78
C ALA A 9 5.20 -7.93 -52.64
N LEU A 10 6.46 -7.60 -52.96
CA LEU A 10 7.50 -7.34 -51.98
C LEU A 10 7.16 -6.12 -51.12
N PHE A 11 6.67 -5.04 -51.74
CA PHE A 11 6.24 -3.84 -51.02
C PHE A 11 5.05 -4.11 -50.11
N THR A 12 4.06 -4.91 -50.55
CA THR A 12 2.90 -5.30 -49.76
C THR A 12 3.29 -6.12 -48.55
N VAL A 13 4.20 -7.09 -48.69
CA VAL A 13 4.70 -7.90 -47.56
C VAL A 13 5.46 -7.05 -46.57
N ALA A 14 6.33 -6.15 -47.03
CA ALA A 14 7.07 -5.24 -46.15
C ALA A 14 6.15 -4.28 -45.39
N PHE A 15 5.13 -3.74 -46.10
CA PHE A 15 4.14 -2.85 -45.49
C PHE A 15 3.29 -3.58 -44.43
N LEU A 16 2.81 -4.79 -44.73
CA LEU A 16 2.06 -5.62 -43.79
C LEU A 16 2.92 -6.03 -42.59
N GLY A 17 4.20 -6.35 -42.81
CA GLY A 17 5.15 -6.64 -41.73
C GLY A 17 5.39 -5.44 -40.81
N MET A 18 5.53 -4.23 -41.39
CA MET A 18 5.70 -3.00 -40.63
C MET A 18 4.43 -2.63 -39.84
N LEU A 19 3.25 -2.84 -40.47
CA LEU A 19 1.96 -2.64 -39.78
C LEU A 19 1.77 -3.63 -38.62
N ALA A 20 2.08 -4.90 -38.85
CA ALA A 20 2.03 -5.93 -37.81
C ALA A 20 3.00 -5.62 -36.68
N TRP A 21 4.24 -5.19 -36.96
CA TRP A 21 5.22 -4.80 -35.95
C TRP A 21 4.75 -3.58 -35.14
N ARG A 22 4.07 -2.62 -35.76
CA ARG A 22 3.54 -1.42 -35.11
C ARG A 22 2.32 -1.72 -34.26
N LEU A 23 1.47 -2.66 -34.66
CA LEU A 23 0.24 -3.04 -33.94
C LEU A 23 0.47 -4.15 -32.89
N ALA A 24 1.51 -4.97 -33.06
CA ALA A 24 1.80 -6.07 -32.13
C ALA A 24 1.91 -5.64 -30.67
N PRO A 25 2.57 -4.51 -30.32
CA PRO A 25 2.65 -4.05 -28.94
C PRO A 25 1.28 -3.65 -28.36
N GLU A 26 0.35 -3.19 -29.20
CA GLU A 26 -0.99 -2.82 -28.72
C GLU A 26 -1.91 -4.03 -28.60
N LEU A 27 -1.77 -5.03 -29.48
CA LEU A 27 -2.53 -6.27 -29.45
C LEU A 27 -2.06 -7.23 -28.35
N THR A 28 -0.79 -7.12 -27.96
CA THR A 28 -0.18 -7.95 -26.89
C THR A 28 -0.12 -7.25 -25.54
N ARG A 29 -0.47 -5.97 -25.47
CA ARG A 29 -0.64 -5.31 -24.15
C ARG A 29 -1.74 -6.05 -23.42
N PRO A 30 -1.44 -6.64 -22.25
CA PRO A 30 -2.52 -7.12 -21.41
C PRO A 30 -3.47 -5.92 -21.20
N THR A 31 -4.76 -6.12 -21.47
CA THR A 31 -5.78 -5.17 -21.07
C THR A 31 -5.66 -5.03 -19.56
N HIS A 32 -4.95 -4.00 -19.09
CA HIS A 32 -4.93 -3.67 -17.68
C HIS A 32 -6.37 -3.29 -17.33
N LEU A 33 -7.08 -4.23 -16.75
CA LEU A 33 -8.33 -3.92 -16.08
C LEU A 33 -8.03 -2.79 -15.08
N ASP A 34 -8.86 -1.75 -15.07
CA ASP A 34 -8.76 -0.72 -14.06
C ASP A 34 -8.70 -1.41 -12.69
N PRO A 35 -7.67 -1.16 -11.87
CA PRO A 35 -7.54 -1.76 -10.55
C PRO A 35 -8.81 -1.67 -9.71
N ALA A 36 -9.62 -0.61 -9.89
CA ALA A 36 -10.89 -0.44 -9.21
C ALA A 36 -11.88 -1.59 -9.47
N PHE A 37 -11.74 -2.33 -10.58
CA PHE A 37 -12.58 -3.47 -10.93
C PHE A 37 -11.92 -4.83 -10.62
N GLN A 38 -10.70 -4.85 -10.10
CA GLN A 38 -10.05 -6.08 -9.66
C GLN A 38 -10.56 -6.44 -8.26
N ILE A 39 -11.43 -7.41 -8.18
CA ILE A 39 -11.94 -7.92 -6.90
C ILE A 39 -11.23 -9.23 -6.59
N PRO A 40 -10.54 -9.35 -5.43
CA PRO A 40 -9.95 -10.61 -5.00
C PRO A 40 -11.00 -11.72 -4.97
N SER A 41 -10.65 -12.90 -5.43
CA SER A 41 -11.52 -14.06 -5.41
C SER A 41 -11.89 -14.46 -3.96
N PRO A 42 -13.01 -15.16 -3.73
CA PRO A 42 -13.35 -15.65 -2.39
C PRO A 42 -12.25 -16.51 -1.76
N PHE A 43 -11.50 -17.26 -2.59
CA PHE A 43 -10.38 -18.08 -2.13
C PHE A 43 -9.20 -17.22 -1.64
N GLU A 44 -8.83 -16.18 -2.39
CA GLU A 44 -7.78 -15.22 -2.00
C GLU A 44 -8.18 -14.50 -0.71
N LEU A 45 -9.42 -14.04 -0.60
CA LEU A 45 -9.94 -13.41 0.62
C LEU A 45 -9.90 -14.37 1.83
N ALA A 46 -10.26 -15.63 1.65
CA ALA A 46 -10.24 -16.63 2.71
C ALA A 46 -8.81 -16.98 3.15
N SER A 47 -7.84 -16.92 2.24
CA SER A 47 -6.43 -17.26 2.51
C SER A 47 -5.62 -16.13 3.16
N LEU A 48 -6.17 -14.92 3.27
CA LEU A 48 -5.46 -13.81 3.91
C LEU A 48 -5.10 -14.13 5.37
N PRO A 49 -3.92 -13.73 5.85
CA PRO A 49 -3.61 -13.79 7.28
C PRO A 49 -4.59 -12.92 8.08
N LEU A 50 -4.93 -13.37 9.30
CA LEU A 50 -5.75 -12.58 10.20
C LEU A 50 -4.88 -11.52 10.88
N ALA A 51 -5.18 -10.26 10.66
CA ALA A 51 -4.54 -9.14 11.33
C ALA A 51 -5.18 -8.95 12.74
N THR A 52 -4.43 -9.26 13.77
CA THR A 52 -4.90 -9.18 15.17
C THR A 52 -4.52 -7.88 15.85
N ARG A 53 -3.53 -7.17 15.29
CA ARG A 53 -3.00 -5.90 15.82
C ARG A 53 -2.60 -4.98 14.67
N PHE A 54 -2.76 -3.67 14.89
CA PHE A 54 -2.33 -2.60 13.97
C PHE A 54 -1.40 -1.63 14.70
N ASP A 55 -0.31 -1.21 14.06
CA ASP A 55 0.63 -0.20 14.54
C ASP A 55 0.72 0.95 13.56
N PHE A 56 1.26 2.11 13.97
CA PHE A 56 1.48 3.24 13.09
C PHE A 56 2.53 2.91 12.03
N PRO A 57 2.36 3.39 10.76
CA PRO A 57 3.23 3.04 9.65
C PRO A 57 4.55 3.80 9.62
N LEU A 58 4.65 4.92 10.36
CA LEU A 58 5.80 5.82 10.35
C LEU A 58 6.32 6.07 11.77
N GLY A 59 7.63 6.31 11.89
CA GLY A 59 8.32 6.50 13.16
C GLY A 59 8.72 5.17 13.80
N SER A 60 8.67 5.11 15.14
CA SER A 60 8.85 3.85 15.87
C SER A 60 7.57 3.00 15.80
N GLU A 61 7.63 1.76 16.27
CA GLU A 61 6.46 0.86 16.43
C GLU A 61 5.25 1.56 17.10
N HIS A 62 5.53 2.60 17.88
CA HIS A 62 4.53 3.38 18.59
C HIS A 62 4.26 4.76 17.99
N GLY A 63 4.81 5.07 16.83
CA GLY A 63 4.67 6.39 16.18
C GLY A 63 5.33 7.54 16.96
N ALA A 64 6.31 7.25 17.82
CA ALA A 64 6.86 8.24 18.77
C ALA A 64 7.65 9.36 18.09
N LEU A 65 8.14 9.13 16.88
CA LEU A 65 8.96 10.10 16.11
C LEU A 65 8.19 10.67 14.92
N ALA A 66 6.88 10.61 14.94
CA ALA A 66 6.03 11.14 13.89
C ALA A 66 4.89 12.00 14.46
N TYR A 67 4.39 12.92 13.65
CA TYR A 67 3.20 13.70 13.95
C TYR A 67 2.27 13.72 12.74
N ASN A 68 0.99 13.99 12.97
CA ASN A 68 -0.04 14.11 11.95
C ASN A 68 -0.18 15.58 11.55
N ALA A 69 0.31 15.95 10.37
CA ALA A 69 0.32 17.32 9.88
C ALA A 69 -1.04 17.75 9.30
N GLN A 70 -1.76 16.83 8.66
CA GLN A 70 -3.14 17.04 8.21
C GLN A 70 -3.97 15.80 8.55
N ARG A 71 -5.01 15.97 9.32
CA ARG A 71 -5.83 14.87 9.84
C ARG A 71 -6.94 14.49 8.89
N PHE A 72 -7.41 13.27 9.04
CA PHE A 72 -8.64 12.79 8.39
C PHE A 72 -9.80 13.78 8.58
N THR A 73 -10.51 14.09 7.48
CA THR A 73 -11.57 15.07 7.32
C THR A 73 -11.16 16.53 7.38
N GLU A 74 -9.94 16.86 7.74
CA GLU A 74 -9.44 18.22 7.67
C GLU A 74 -9.37 18.67 6.21
N ASN A 75 -10.10 19.71 5.83
CA ASN A 75 -10.24 20.18 4.45
C ASN A 75 -10.68 19.06 3.46
N HIS A 76 -11.57 18.16 3.91
CA HIS A 76 -12.04 16.99 3.13
C HIS A 76 -10.97 15.92 2.86
N HIS A 77 -9.88 15.89 3.62
CA HIS A 77 -8.81 14.92 3.51
C HIS A 77 -9.28 13.50 3.87
N LEU A 78 -8.91 12.51 3.07
CA LEU A 78 -9.38 11.13 3.24
C LEU A 78 -8.41 10.23 4.01
N GLY A 79 -7.32 10.80 4.50
CA GLY A 79 -6.29 10.12 5.28
C GLY A 79 -5.70 10.98 6.38
N ASP A 80 -4.58 10.55 6.89
CA ASP A 80 -3.69 11.29 7.77
C ASP A 80 -2.38 11.55 7.02
N ASP A 81 -1.87 12.80 7.03
CA ASP A 81 -0.54 13.10 6.52
C ASP A 81 0.46 13.04 7.66
N LEU A 82 1.28 12.01 7.65
CA LEU A 82 2.22 11.68 8.70
C LEU A 82 3.63 12.15 8.32
N ASN A 83 4.24 12.94 9.19
CA ASN A 83 5.58 13.48 9.03
C ASN A 83 6.49 13.03 10.18
N GLY A 84 7.79 12.93 9.89
CA GLY A 84 8.82 12.89 10.92
C GLY A 84 8.93 14.20 11.68
N ILE A 85 9.39 14.17 12.92
CA ILE A 85 9.44 15.33 13.82
C ILE A 85 10.38 16.46 13.38
N GLY A 86 11.27 16.22 12.40
CA GLY A 86 12.21 17.21 11.87
C GLY A 86 11.58 18.28 10.97
N GLY A 87 10.40 18.01 10.40
CA GLY A 87 9.68 18.88 9.46
C GLY A 87 10.33 18.99 8.07
N GLU A 88 9.67 19.69 7.15
CA GLU A 88 10.06 19.85 5.74
C GLU A 88 10.36 18.48 5.07
N ASN A 89 11.57 18.33 4.48
CA ASN A 89 12.02 17.08 3.86
C ASN A 89 12.97 16.27 4.76
N SER A 90 12.92 16.45 6.07
CA SER A 90 13.85 15.75 6.98
C SER A 90 13.57 14.26 7.11
N ASP A 91 12.36 13.81 6.74
CA ASP A 91 11.89 12.43 6.74
C ASP A 91 11.93 11.77 5.35
N LEU A 92 12.46 12.48 4.32
CA LEU A 92 12.64 11.89 2.99
C LEU A 92 13.51 10.63 3.07
N GLY A 93 12.99 9.51 2.60
CA GLY A 93 13.66 8.22 2.66
C GLY A 93 13.48 7.46 3.99
N ASP A 94 12.80 8.04 4.98
CA ASP A 94 12.49 7.33 6.22
C ASP A 94 11.64 6.07 5.94
N PRO A 95 11.81 4.99 6.72
CA PRO A 95 11.11 3.74 6.47
C PRO A 95 9.61 3.84 6.75
N ILE A 96 8.82 3.29 5.82
CA ILE A 96 7.38 3.05 5.96
C ILE A 96 7.14 1.56 6.23
N TYR A 97 6.35 1.26 7.25
CA TYR A 97 6.08 -0.11 7.69
C TYR A 97 4.64 -0.52 7.43
N ALA A 98 4.43 -1.81 7.11
CA ALA A 98 3.10 -2.40 7.07
C ALA A 98 2.45 -2.33 8.46
N VAL A 99 1.26 -1.73 8.54
CA VAL A 99 0.55 -1.51 9.82
C VAL A 99 0.08 -2.81 10.46
N ALA A 100 -0.12 -3.88 9.69
CA ALA A 100 -0.58 -5.18 10.13
C ALA A 100 -0.23 -6.26 9.10
N ASP A 101 -0.43 -7.53 9.46
CA ASP A 101 -0.33 -8.65 8.53
C ASP A 101 -1.38 -8.50 7.42
N GLY A 102 -0.99 -8.77 6.18
CA GLY A 102 -1.88 -8.60 5.04
C GLY A 102 -1.26 -9.03 3.72
N ARG A 103 -1.96 -8.72 2.62
CA ARG A 103 -1.49 -8.96 1.24
C ARG A 103 -1.50 -7.67 0.44
N VAL A 104 -0.41 -7.41 -0.25
CA VAL A 104 -0.28 -6.27 -1.15
C VAL A 104 -1.22 -6.45 -2.34
N LEU A 105 -2.19 -5.56 -2.51
CA LEU A 105 -3.08 -5.54 -3.67
C LEU A 105 -2.51 -4.69 -4.81
N LEU A 106 -1.79 -3.63 -4.47
CA LEU A 106 -1.20 -2.68 -5.41
C LEU A 106 0.15 -2.20 -4.87
N ALA A 107 1.14 -2.12 -5.76
CA ALA A 107 2.44 -1.52 -5.47
C ALA A 107 2.99 -0.95 -6.79
N ARG A 108 2.80 0.36 -7.04
CA ARG A 108 3.20 1.01 -8.29
C ARG A 108 3.08 2.53 -8.22
N ASP A 109 3.57 3.22 -9.25
CA ASP A 109 3.26 4.64 -9.46
C ASP A 109 1.75 4.86 -9.60
N GLY A 110 1.21 5.72 -8.75
CA GLY A 110 -0.19 6.15 -8.71
C GLY A 110 -0.49 7.33 -9.63
N GLY A 111 0.53 7.90 -10.26
CA GLY A 111 0.43 9.06 -11.14
C GLY A 111 0.54 10.42 -10.42
N THR A 112 0.19 11.47 -11.14
CA THR A 112 0.29 12.85 -10.66
C THR A 112 -0.46 13.07 -9.35
N GLY A 113 0.20 13.69 -8.39
CA GLY A 113 -0.32 13.96 -7.04
C GLY A 113 -0.16 12.79 -6.08
N TRP A 114 0.06 11.56 -6.56
CA TRP A 114 0.18 10.39 -5.71
C TRP A 114 1.62 9.91 -5.53
N GLY A 115 2.45 9.99 -6.58
CA GLY A 115 3.74 9.32 -6.60
C GLY A 115 3.56 7.79 -6.48
N ASN A 116 4.50 7.12 -5.87
CA ASN A 116 4.39 5.69 -5.62
C ASN A 116 3.37 5.39 -4.52
N VAL A 117 2.58 4.32 -4.74
CA VAL A 117 1.45 3.92 -3.89
C VAL A 117 1.53 2.43 -3.58
N ILE A 118 1.25 2.10 -2.32
CA ILE A 118 1.02 0.72 -1.89
C ILE A 118 -0.37 0.62 -1.27
N ILE A 119 -1.10 -0.46 -1.59
CA ILE A 119 -2.36 -0.83 -0.94
C ILE A 119 -2.21 -2.24 -0.38
N VAL A 120 -2.43 -2.39 0.92
CA VAL A 120 -2.40 -3.69 1.59
C VAL A 120 -3.79 -4.04 2.09
N LEU A 121 -4.26 -5.26 1.79
CA LEU A 121 -5.52 -5.79 2.26
C LEU A 121 -5.30 -6.64 3.51
N HIS A 122 -6.05 -6.37 4.55
CA HIS A 122 -6.02 -7.05 5.83
C HIS A 122 -7.34 -7.77 6.09
N ALA A 123 -7.28 -8.99 6.63
CA ALA A 123 -8.45 -9.64 7.20
C ALA A 123 -8.49 -9.37 8.71
N ILE A 124 -9.63 -8.94 9.22
CA ILE A 124 -9.85 -8.70 10.66
C ILE A 124 -11.04 -9.53 11.15
N GLU A 125 -11.11 -9.77 12.44
CA GLU A 125 -12.31 -10.30 13.08
C GLU A 125 -13.11 -9.15 13.70
N LYS A 126 -14.39 -9.07 13.37
CA LYS A 126 -15.32 -8.10 13.95
C LYS A 126 -16.65 -8.78 14.23
N ASN A 127 -17.04 -8.86 15.51
CA ASN A 127 -18.27 -9.49 15.97
C ASN A 127 -18.40 -10.98 15.53
N GLY A 128 -17.31 -11.74 15.65
CA GLY A 128 -17.27 -13.16 15.27
C GLY A 128 -17.32 -13.42 13.74
N ALA A 129 -17.19 -12.38 12.92
CA ALA A 129 -17.19 -12.48 11.48
C ALA A 129 -15.90 -11.91 10.88
N ARG A 130 -15.37 -12.60 9.85
CA ARG A 130 -14.25 -12.11 9.07
C ARG A 130 -14.68 -10.90 8.24
N ARG A 131 -13.92 -9.82 8.35
CA ARG A 131 -14.09 -8.57 7.61
C ARG A 131 -12.76 -8.19 6.97
N TYR A 132 -12.81 -7.22 6.06
CA TYR A 132 -11.63 -6.78 5.31
C TYR A 132 -11.52 -5.27 5.39
N VAL A 133 -10.29 -4.80 5.56
CA VAL A 133 -9.93 -3.39 5.52
C VAL A 133 -8.63 -3.24 4.73
N GLN A 134 -8.41 -2.06 4.18
CA GLN A 134 -7.17 -1.73 3.49
C GLN A 134 -6.41 -0.65 4.24
N SER A 135 -5.10 -0.78 4.26
CA SER A 135 -4.19 0.34 4.47
C SER A 135 -3.65 0.82 3.13
N TYR A 136 -3.58 2.14 2.98
CA TYR A 136 -3.11 2.83 1.79
C TYR A 136 -1.92 3.72 2.16
N TYR A 137 -0.87 3.64 1.37
CA TYR A 137 0.38 4.38 1.57
C TYR A 137 0.67 5.15 0.30
N GLY A 138 0.55 6.48 0.33
CA GLY A 138 0.82 7.38 -0.79
C GLY A 138 2.09 8.18 -0.62
N HIS A 139 2.53 8.81 -1.70
CA HIS A 139 3.72 9.67 -1.80
C HIS A 139 5.03 8.96 -1.54
N CYS A 140 5.06 7.62 -1.58
CA CYS A 140 6.28 6.85 -1.36
C CYS A 140 7.38 7.21 -2.37
N ASP A 141 8.65 7.14 -1.92
CA ASP A 141 9.83 7.27 -2.78
C ASP A 141 10.18 5.91 -3.38
N GLU A 142 10.61 4.97 -2.58
CA GLU A 142 10.91 3.60 -3.01
C GLU A 142 9.81 2.63 -2.57
N ILE A 143 9.44 1.69 -3.46
CA ILE A 143 8.58 0.54 -3.17
C ILE A 143 9.46 -0.69 -2.96
N LEU A 144 9.29 -1.40 -1.85
CA LEU A 144 10.10 -2.57 -1.46
C LEU A 144 9.33 -3.89 -1.52
N VAL A 145 8.09 -3.87 -2.02
CA VAL A 145 7.21 -5.04 -2.11
C VAL A 145 6.47 -5.05 -3.45
N ASP A 146 6.01 -6.23 -3.87
CA ASP A 146 5.23 -6.40 -5.09
C ASP A 146 3.78 -6.76 -4.78
N ALA A 147 2.88 -6.42 -5.72
CA ALA A 147 1.50 -6.90 -5.67
C ALA A 147 1.45 -8.44 -5.60
N GLY A 148 0.62 -8.98 -4.71
CA GLY A 148 0.53 -10.41 -4.40
C GLY A 148 1.41 -10.87 -3.26
N ASN A 149 2.40 -10.08 -2.80
CA ASN A 149 3.19 -10.44 -1.63
C ASN A 149 2.35 -10.41 -0.34
N ASP A 150 2.56 -11.40 0.52
CA ASP A 150 2.13 -11.31 1.91
C ASP A 150 3.14 -10.48 2.69
N VAL A 151 2.67 -9.58 3.53
CA VAL A 151 3.48 -8.73 4.40
C VAL A 151 3.11 -8.96 5.86
N ARG A 152 4.08 -8.76 6.74
CA ARG A 152 3.90 -8.85 8.19
C ARG A 152 3.82 -7.46 8.80
N ARG A 153 3.08 -7.33 9.89
CA ARG A 153 3.09 -6.13 10.73
C ARG A 153 4.52 -5.71 11.07
N GLY A 154 4.86 -4.43 10.88
CA GLY A 154 6.21 -3.90 11.12
C GLY A 154 7.25 -4.27 10.04
N GLN A 155 6.87 -4.95 8.97
CA GLN A 155 7.74 -5.13 7.81
C GLN A 155 7.89 -3.81 7.06
N GLN A 156 9.11 -3.39 6.77
CA GLN A 156 9.34 -2.24 5.89
C GLN A 156 8.85 -2.57 4.48
N ILE A 157 8.01 -1.69 3.92
CA ILE A 157 7.38 -1.88 2.60
C ILE A 157 7.71 -0.77 1.61
N ALA A 158 8.13 0.40 2.12
CA ALA A 158 8.46 1.57 1.30
C ALA A 158 9.36 2.53 2.09
N THR A 159 9.66 3.67 1.45
CA THR A 159 10.26 4.85 2.08
C THR A 159 9.41 6.09 1.82
N VAL A 160 9.48 7.06 2.73
CA VAL A 160 8.77 8.35 2.62
C VAL A 160 9.30 9.14 1.43
N GLY A 161 8.40 9.69 0.65
CA GLY A 161 8.73 10.46 -0.53
C GLY A 161 7.99 11.80 -0.61
N THR A 162 8.00 12.39 -1.82
CA THR A 162 7.53 13.74 -2.11
C THR A 162 6.46 13.78 -3.21
N ALA A 163 5.84 12.64 -3.56
CA ALA A 163 5.00 12.49 -4.76
C ALA A 163 5.69 13.04 -6.03
N ASN A 164 6.92 12.57 -6.29
CA ASN A 164 7.76 13.03 -7.41
C ASN A 164 8.07 14.55 -7.35
N GLY A 165 8.31 15.10 -6.15
CA GLY A 165 8.66 16.50 -5.94
C GLY A 165 7.49 17.48 -5.90
N GLN A 166 6.27 17.00 -5.77
CA GLN A 166 5.07 17.85 -5.72
C GLN A 166 4.79 18.42 -4.33
N TYR A 167 5.23 17.73 -3.27
CA TYR A 167 5.02 18.09 -1.87
C TYR A 167 6.33 18.02 -1.09
N PHE A 168 6.37 18.63 0.08
CA PHE A 168 7.34 18.25 1.09
C PHE A 168 7.13 16.79 1.47
N SER A 169 8.22 16.12 1.88
CA SER A 169 8.14 14.70 2.21
C SER A 169 7.16 14.45 3.35
N HIS A 170 6.30 13.46 3.15
CA HIS A 170 5.38 12.93 4.14
C HIS A 170 4.78 11.62 3.63
N LEU A 171 4.17 10.87 4.52
CA LEU A 171 3.35 9.72 4.18
C LEU A 171 1.87 10.13 4.22
N HIS A 172 1.18 10.11 3.07
CA HIS A 172 -0.27 10.11 3.03
C HIS A 172 -0.79 8.70 3.35
N PHE A 173 -1.49 8.57 4.48
CA PHE A 173 -1.92 7.28 5.00
C PHE A 173 -3.44 7.20 5.16
N GLU A 174 -4.07 6.18 4.56
CA GLU A 174 -5.51 5.96 4.71
C GLU A 174 -5.83 4.56 5.25
N MET A 175 -6.97 4.44 5.93
CA MET A 175 -7.65 3.18 6.24
C MET A 175 -9.00 3.13 5.53
N ARG A 176 -9.34 2.00 4.88
CA ARG A 176 -10.53 1.88 4.02
C ARG A 176 -11.26 0.56 4.25
N GLU A 177 -12.58 0.56 4.10
CA GLU A 177 -13.40 -0.68 4.06
C GLU A 177 -13.62 -1.18 2.63
N PHE A 178 -12.58 -1.09 1.76
CA PHE A 178 -12.62 -1.58 0.39
C PHE A 178 -11.90 -2.93 0.27
N VAL A 179 -12.19 -3.66 -0.81
CA VAL A 179 -11.50 -4.92 -1.16
C VAL A 179 -10.83 -4.85 -2.53
N THR A 180 -10.94 -3.71 -3.22
CA THR A 180 -10.37 -3.48 -4.55
C THR A 180 -9.18 -2.52 -4.46
N PRO A 181 -8.15 -2.64 -5.32
CA PRO A 181 -6.98 -1.76 -5.30
C PRO A 181 -7.28 -0.38 -5.93
N PHE A 182 -8.30 0.30 -5.45
CA PHE A 182 -8.72 1.62 -5.92
C PHE A 182 -7.84 2.72 -5.31
N ILE A 183 -7.15 3.51 -6.14
CA ILE A 183 -6.27 4.60 -5.68
C ILE A 183 -7.09 5.70 -5.00
N GLY A 184 -8.16 6.16 -5.61
CA GLY A 184 -9.03 7.18 -5.02
C GLY A 184 -8.54 8.61 -5.19
N PRO A 185 -9.31 9.59 -4.70
CA PRO A 185 -9.06 11.00 -4.95
C PRO A 185 -8.20 11.72 -3.89
N GLY A 186 -7.94 11.12 -2.71
CA GLY A 186 -7.23 11.76 -1.58
C GLY A 186 -8.05 12.81 -0.82
N TYR A 187 -8.94 13.54 -1.50
CA TYR A 187 -9.82 14.55 -0.93
C TYR A 187 -11.25 14.38 -1.44
N ARG A 188 -12.24 14.39 -0.54
CA ARG A 188 -13.65 14.26 -0.88
C ARG A 188 -14.54 14.68 0.29
N GLU A 189 -15.68 15.34 -0.01
CA GLU A 189 -16.70 15.70 0.99
C GLU A 189 -17.27 14.47 1.72
N LYS A 190 -17.59 13.41 0.96
CA LYS A 190 -18.16 12.17 1.51
C LYS A 190 -17.06 11.16 1.78
N THR A 191 -17.07 10.63 2.98
CA THR A 191 -16.05 9.70 3.46
C THR A 191 -16.54 8.24 3.49
N ASP A 192 -17.60 7.90 2.77
CA ASP A 192 -18.16 6.55 2.75
C ASP A 192 -17.10 5.53 2.31
N GLY A 193 -16.79 4.57 3.17
CA GLY A 193 -15.75 3.56 2.96
C GLY A 193 -14.34 3.97 3.41
N TRP A 194 -14.11 5.23 3.80
CA TRP A 194 -12.89 5.68 4.46
C TRP A 194 -13.08 5.72 5.97
N LEU A 195 -12.06 5.32 6.70
CA LEU A 195 -12.02 5.30 8.16
C LEU A 195 -10.98 6.31 8.64
N ASN A 196 -11.21 6.90 9.81
CA ASN A 196 -10.17 7.70 10.47
C ASN A 196 -8.97 6.78 10.81
N PRO A 197 -7.77 6.98 10.20
CA PRO A 197 -6.66 6.05 10.37
C PRO A 197 -6.14 6.01 11.79
N SER A 198 -5.97 7.17 12.41
CA SER A 198 -5.47 7.28 13.79
C SER A 198 -6.41 6.59 14.79
N ASP A 199 -7.73 6.82 14.67
CA ASP A 199 -8.73 6.18 15.53
C ASP A 199 -8.79 4.66 15.28
N PHE A 200 -8.70 4.24 14.01
CA PHE A 200 -8.70 2.82 13.65
C PHE A 200 -7.51 2.10 14.29
N ILE A 201 -6.29 2.63 14.13
CA ILE A 201 -5.09 2.04 14.72
C ILE A 201 -5.20 2.04 16.25
N ALA A 202 -5.54 3.16 16.88
CA ALA A 202 -5.67 3.24 18.33
C ALA A 202 -6.63 2.17 18.89
N LYS A 203 -7.73 1.91 18.18
CA LYS A 203 -8.74 0.90 18.57
C LYS A 203 -8.26 -0.54 18.38
N HIS A 204 -7.42 -0.80 17.34
CA HIS A 204 -6.99 -2.14 16.98
C HIS A 204 -5.54 -2.45 17.40
N ARG A 205 -4.92 -1.56 18.18
CA ARG A 205 -3.53 -1.73 18.61
C ARG A 205 -3.32 -2.90 19.57
N GLY A 206 -4.36 -3.28 20.30
CA GLY A 206 -4.26 -4.30 21.34
C GLY A 206 -3.46 -3.84 22.57
N ALA A 207 -3.41 -4.65 23.63
CA ALA A 207 -2.40 -4.52 24.65
C ALA A 207 -1.03 -4.85 24.03
N PRO A 208 0.09 -4.22 24.48
CA PRO A 208 1.41 -4.68 24.13
C PRO A 208 1.46 -6.19 24.39
N GLU A 209 2.00 -6.98 23.45
CA GLU A 209 2.28 -8.37 23.75
C GLU A 209 3.15 -8.36 25.01
N GLU A 210 2.61 -8.83 26.15
CA GLU A 210 3.46 -9.19 27.25
C GLU A 210 4.43 -10.21 26.67
N ASP A 211 5.72 -9.95 26.86
CA ASP A 211 6.82 -10.82 26.42
C ASP A 211 6.68 -12.16 27.19
N VAL A 212 5.78 -13.02 26.75
CA VAL A 212 5.49 -14.35 27.32
C VAL A 212 6.71 -15.26 27.24
N GLY A 213 7.83 -14.78 26.68
CA GLY A 213 9.12 -15.46 26.54
C GLY A 213 10.12 -15.20 27.68
N ARG A 214 9.87 -14.28 28.63
CA ARG A 214 10.80 -13.91 29.69
C ARG A 214 10.34 -14.13 31.13
N THR A 215 9.42 -15.02 31.40
CA THR A 215 9.37 -15.66 32.71
C THR A 215 10.44 -16.76 32.82
N GLY A 216 11.69 -16.37 32.54
CA GLY A 216 12.85 -17.11 32.96
C GLY A 216 12.89 -17.04 34.48
N GLN A 217 12.69 -18.18 35.13
CA GLN A 217 13.02 -18.52 36.50
C GLN A 217 13.78 -17.44 37.28
N MET A 218 13.07 -16.79 38.18
CA MET A 218 13.77 -16.12 39.30
C MET A 218 14.63 -17.18 40.00
N PRO A 219 15.92 -16.95 40.19
CA PRO A 219 16.73 -17.86 40.98
C PRO A 219 16.19 -17.88 42.40
N ALA A 220 16.01 -19.08 42.92
CA ALA A 220 15.61 -19.27 44.32
C ALA A 220 16.54 -18.50 45.26
N PRO A 221 16.03 -17.89 46.36
CA PRO A 221 16.87 -17.19 47.33
C PRO A 221 17.87 -18.18 47.92
N GLN A 222 19.15 -17.86 47.79
CA GLN A 222 20.21 -18.62 48.43
C GLN A 222 20.07 -18.41 49.96
N SER A 223 19.83 -19.46 50.70
CA SER A 223 19.92 -19.48 52.15
C SER A 223 21.38 -19.25 52.55
N SER A 224 21.67 -18.12 53.16
CA SER A 224 22.95 -17.85 53.78
C SER A 224 23.12 -18.69 55.04
N PRO A 225 24.36 -19.12 55.35
CA PRO A 225 24.70 -19.97 56.49
C PRO A 225 24.51 -19.30 57.86
#